data_26cea5aebdabc29c102cbdbf4bf456b1
#
_entry.id   26cea5aebdabc29c102cbdbf4bf456b1
#
_cell.length_a   1.000
_cell.length_b   1.000
_cell.length_c   1.000
_cell.angle_alpha   90.00
_cell.angle_beta   90.00
_cell.angle_gamma   90.00
#
_symmetry.space_group_name_H-M   'P 1'
#
loop_
_entity.id
_entity.type
_entity.pdbx_description
1 polymer ?
#
loop_
_entity_poly.entity_id
_entity_poly.type
_entity_poly.pdbx_seq_one_letter_code
_entity_poly.pdbx_strand_id
1 'polypeptide(L)'
;MAADSRGNIYIGEEYHIKVYDSHGEFLRSLSANTNRGYSFTIKDDSIIESAGNDVIVMDLYGKIVKEYSDPDFSRYMYRIDPRSYTASDGTKYVMENHFLRERVYRSRPSSDRELIFEMPLYSYVVRLLMVFAALNMVIIIPIFIIKGVKNYFKN
;
A
#
# COMPACT_ATOMS: atom_id res chain seq x y z
N MET A 1 3.08 5.72 0.71
CA MET A 1 1.99 6.68 0.98
C MET A 1 2.50 8.10 0.76
N ALA A 2 1.67 9.01 0.24
CA ALA A 2 1.97 10.44 0.08
C ALA A 2 0.69 11.27 0.17
N ALA A 3 0.79 12.59 0.21
CA ALA A 3 -0.37 13.50 0.14
C ALA A 3 -0.08 14.69 -0.80
N ASP A 4 -1.11 15.18 -1.49
CA ASP A 4 -1.03 16.38 -2.33
C ASP A 4 -1.30 17.68 -1.53
N SER A 5 -1.18 18.83 -2.20
CA SER A 5 -1.37 20.15 -1.58
C SER A 5 -2.81 20.39 -1.08
N ARG A 6 -3.79 19.61 -1.57
CA ARG A 6 -5.20 19.65 -1.15
C ARG A 6 -5.50 18.72 0.02
N GLY A 7 -4.51 17.93 0.45
CA GLY A 7 -4.65 16.94 1.53
C GLY A 7 -5.26 15.63 1.07
N ASN A 8 -5.37 15.35 -0.24
CA ASN A 8 -5.74 14.03 -0.71
C ASN A 8 -4.60 13.05 -0.42
N ILE A 9 -4.97 11.84 -0.03
CA ILE A 9 -4.05 10.80 0.42
C ILE A 9 -3.90 9.75 -0.67
N TYR A 10 -2.66 9.40 -1.01
CA TYR A 10 -2.30 8.43 -2.02
C TYR A 10 -1.66 7.22 -1.34
N ILE A 11 -2.24 6.04 -1.53
CA ILE A 11 -1.80 4.77 -0.95
C ILE A 11 -1.45 3.81 -2.07
N GLY A 12 -0.20 3.33 -2.09
CA GLY A 12 0.22 2.30 -3.05
C GLY A 12 -0.22 0.93 -2.59
N GLU A 13 -0.89 0.19 -3.47
CA GLU A 13 -1.29 -1.20 -3.30
C GLU A 13 -0.94 -1.98 -4.57
N GLU A 14 -0.12 -3.02 -4.44
CA GLU A 14 0.30 -3.88 -5.56
C GLU A 14 0.69 -3.09 -6.83
N TYR A 15 -0.24 -2.95 -7.78
CA TYR A 15 -0.04 -2.27 -9.08
C TYR A 15 -0.89 -1.00 -9.21
N HIS A 16 -1.43 -0.49 -8.10
CA HIS A 16 -2.32 0.66 -8.10
C HIS A 16 -1.95 1.66 -7.02
N ILE A 17 -2.23 2.92 -7.29
CA ILE A 17 -2.21 4.00 -6.31
C ILE A 17 -3.65 4.40 -6.07
N LYS A 18 -4.19 4.08 -4.90
CA LYS A 18 -5.52 4.50 -4.48
C LYS A 18 -5.47 5.91 -3.92
N VAL A 19 -6.43 6.72 -4.32
CA VAL A 19 -6.54 8.13 -3.92
C VAL A 19 -7.78 8.31 -3.08
N TYR A 20 -7.61 8.89 -1.93
CA TYR A 20 -8.66 9.26 -0.98
C TYR A 20 -8.63 10.76 -0.76
N ASP A 21 -9.76 11.35 -0.45
CA ASP A 21 -9.80 12.76 -0.05
C ASP A 21 -9.26 12.99 1.37
N SER A 22 -9.27 14.24 1.82
CA SER A 22 -8.78 14.62 3.15
C SER A 22 -9.64 14.07 4.32
N HIS A 23 -10.78 13.45 4.03
CA HIS A 23 -11.69 12.81 4.99
C HIS A 23 -11.62 11.28 4.93
N GLY A 24 -10.81 10.72 4.01
CA GLY A 24 -10.65 9.29 3.82
C GLY A 24 -11.66 8.64 2.86
N GLU A 25 -12.47 9.44 2.15
CA GLU A 25 -13.38 8.94 1.14
C GLU A 25 -12.62 8.58 -0.14
N PHE A 26 -12.92 7.39 -0.69
CA PHE A 26 -12.28 6.93 -1.92
C PHE A 26 -12.66 7.80 -3.12
N LEU A 27 -11.66 8.33 -3.82
CA LEU A 27 -11.86 9.15 -5.01
C LEU A 27 -11.66 8.35 -6.31
N ARG A 28 -10.53 7.66 -6.43
CA ARG A 28 -10.13 6.95 -7.65
C ARG A 28 -8.95 6.01 -7.41
N SER A 29 -8.69 5.15 -8.39
CA SER A 29 -7.48 4.34 -8.47
C SER A 29 -6.70 4.74 -9.73
N LEU A 30 -5.38 4.88 -9.58
CA LEU A 30 -4.45 5.10 -10.67
C LEU A 30 -3.66 3.81 -10.88
N SER A 31 -3.37 3.46 -12.13
CA SER A 31 -2.50 2.32 -12.42
C SER A 31 -1.04 2.73 -12.16
N ALA A 32 -0.30 1.93 -11.42
CA ALA A 32 1.15 2.03 -11.39
C ALA A 32 1.70 1.58 -12.76
N ASN A 33 2.70 2.30 -13.28
CA ASN A 33 3.23 2.04 -14.62
C ASN A 33 4.29 0.93 -14.63
N THR A 34 4.18 -0.02 -13.74
CA THR A 34 5.12 -1.13 -13.58
C THR A 34 4.41 -2.40 -13.13
N ASN A 35 4.97 -3.53 -13.53
CA ASN A 35 4.62 -4.85 -13.00
C ASN A 35 5.62 -5.35 -11.95
N ARG A 36 6.47 -4.47 -11.45
CA ARG A 36 7.47 -4.73 -10.40
C ARG A 36 7.13 -3.90 -9.17
N GLY A 37 7.81 -4.16 -8.06
CA GLY A 37 7.72 -3.31 -6.88
C GLY A 37 8.11 -1.86 -7.23
N TYR A 38 7.37 -0.91 -6.72
CA TYR A 38 7.59 0.51 -6.95
C TYR A 38 7.53 1.29 -5.65
N SER A 39 8.11 2.49 -5.67
CA SER A 39 7.96 3.52 -4.65
C SER A 39 7.45 4.79 -5.30
N PHE A 40 6.70 5.62 -4.60
CA PHE A 40 6.28 6.90 -5.13
C PHE A 40 6.25 7.98 -4.05
N THR A 41 6.30 9.21 -4.49
CA THR A 41 6.10 10.40 -3.66
C THR A 41 5.30 11.44 -4.43
N ILE A 42 4.84 12.50 -3.76
CA ILE A 42 4.22 13.66 -4.40
C ILE A 42 5.10 14.88 -4.14
N LYS A 43 5.40 15.59 -5.22
CA LYS A 43 6.14 16.84 -5.19
C LYS A 43 5.56 17.79 -6.24
N ASP A 44 5.29 19.03 -5.83
CA ASP A 44 4.73 20.08 -6.70
C ASP A 44 3.48 19.59 -7.47
N ASP A 45 2.56 18.93 -6.73
CA ASP A 45 1.34 18.30 -7.26
C ASP A 45 1.59 17.35 -8.46
N SER A 46 2.73 16.71 -8.47
CA SER A 46 3.06 15.63 -9.40
C SER A 46 3.39 14.35 -8.65
N ILE A 47 2.91 13.22 -9.16
CA ILE A 47 3.28 11.89 -8.66
C ILE A 47 4.60 11.51 -9.31
N ILE A 48 5.61 11.22 -8.50
CA ILE A 48 6.91 10.75 -8.96
C ILE A 48 7.02 9.28 -8.53
N GLU A 49 6.84 8.38 -9.49
CA GLU A 49 6.98 6.94 -9.32
C GLU A 49 8.40 6.49 -9.68
N SER A 50 8.94 5.58 -8.89
CA SER A 50 10.23 4.94 -9.16
C SER A 50 10.06 3.42 -9.18
N ALA A 51 10.47 2.80 -10.29
CA ALA A 51 10.40 1.36 -10.51
C ALA A 51 11.72 0.84 -11.14
N GLY A 52 12.50 0.11 -10.38
CA GLY A 52 13.86 -0.27 -10.80
C GLY A 52 14.76 0.96 -10.90
N ASN A 53 15.23 1.29 -12.11
CA ASN A 53 16.03 2.50 -12.39
C ASN A 53 15.21 3.60 -13.05
N ASP A 54 13.95 3.32 -13.37
CA ASP A 54 13.11 4.25 -14.12
C ASP A 54 12.32 5.15 -13.16
N VAL A 55 12.19 6.39 -13.54
CA VAL A 55 11.42 7.42 -12.84
C VAL A 55 10.36 7.94 -13.77
N ILE A 56 9.11 7.81 -13.35
CA ILE A 56 7.93 8.22 -14.10
C ILE A 56 7.27 9.38 -13.35
N VAL A 57 7.14 10.52 -14.00
CA VAL A 57 6.44 11.68 -13.47
C VAL A 57 5.06 11.75 -14.09
N MET A 58 4.04 11.74 -13.24
CA MET A 58 2.63 11.83 -13.65
C MET A 58 1.96 13.05 -13.02
N ASP A 59 0.92 13.54 -13.67
CA ASP A 59 0.00 14.46 -13.00
C ASP A 59 -0.82 13.72 -11.92
N LEU A 60 -1.59 14.46 -11.14
CA LEU A 60 -2.43 13.87 -10.07
C LEU A 60 -3.56 12.96 -10.59
N TYR A 61 -3.78 12.91 -11.91
CA TYR A 61 -4.75 12.04 -12.57
C TYR A 61 -4.12 10.77 -13.18
N GLY A 62 -2.79 10.62 -13.05
CA GLY A 62 -2.05 9.46 -13.55
C GLY A 62 -1.60 9.57 -15.02
N LYS A 63 -1.73 10.74 -15.64
CA LYS A 63 -1.21 10.98 -16.99
C LYS A 63 0.30 11.19 -16.93
N ILE A 64 1.06 10.39 -17.65
CA ILE A 64 2.51 10.49 -17.73
C ILE A 64 2.89 11.82 -18.39
N VAL A 65 3.70 12.59 -17.69
CA VAL A 65 4.25 13.88 -18.13
C VAL A 65 5.69 13.71 -18.61
N LYS A 66 6.45 12.85 -17.91
CA LYS A 66 7.87 12.63 -18.19
C LYS A 66 8.29 11.25 -17.71
N GLU A 67 9.24 10.65 -18.42
CA GLU A 67 9.89 9.41 -18.04
C GLU A 67 11.41 9.53 -18.30
N TYR A 68 12.23 9.05 -17.36
CA TYR A 68 13.69 9.08 -17.46
C TYR A 68 14.30 8.02 -16.52
N SER A 69 15.58 7.71 -16.73
CA SER A 69 16.31 6.82 -15.85
C SER A 69 17.14 7.62 -14.86
N ASP A 70 16.98 7.30 -13.56
CA ASP A 70 17.75 7.89 -12.46
C ASP A 70 17.94 6.85 -11.33
N PRO A 71 19.03 6.05 -11.41
CA PRO A 71 19.30 5.01 -10.44
C PRO A 71 19.52 5.55 -9.02
N ASP A 72 20.05 6.76 -8.86
CA ASP A 72 20.33 7.34 -7.54
C ASP A 72 19.06 7.82 -6.88
N PHE A 73 18.17 8.46 -7.62
CA PHE A 73 16.83 8.80 -7.15
C PHE A 73 16.04 7.55 -6.78
N SER A 74 16.06 6.52 -7.62
CA SER A 74 15.38 5.26 -7.35
C SER A 74 15.90 4.60 -6.07
N ARG A 75 17.22 4.56 -5.87
CA ARG A 75 17.82 4.05 -4.63
C ARG A 75 17.43 4.87 -3.40
N TYR A 76 17.32 6.17 -3.53
CA TYR A 76 16.83 7.05 -2.46
C TYR A 76 15.37 6.73 -2.13
N MET A 77 14.48 6.60 -3.12
CA MET A 77 13.07 6.29 -2.94
C MET A 77 12.83 4.96 -2.22
N TYR A 78 13.63 3.93 -2.49
CA TYR A 78 13.54 2.64 -1.78
C TYR A 78 13.91 2.70 -0.29
N ARG A 79 14.58 3.76 0.15
CA ARG A 79 14.95 3.96 1.57
C ARG A 79 13.90 4.76 2.35
N ILE A 80 12.96 5.39 1.67
CA ILE A 80 11.88 6.13 2.32
C ILE A 80 10.91 5.13 2.95
N ASP A 81 10.50 5.37 4.19
CA ASP A 81 9.47 4.56 4.83
C ASP A 81 8.14 4.71 4.06
N PRO A 82 7.63 3.63 3.44
CA PRO A 82 6.41 3.70 2.64
C PRO A 82 5.15 3.95 3.47
N ARG A 83 5.27 3.88 4.81
CA ARG A 83 4.16 4.03 5.76
C ARG A 83 4.06 5.41 6.38
N SER A 84 5.00 6.28 6.11
CA SER A 84 5.00 7.64 6.65
C SER A 84 5.26 8.68 5.56
N TYR A 85 4.61 9.83 5.70
CA TYR A 85 4.81 10.96 4.81
C TYR A 85 4.69 12.26 5.61
N THR A 86 5.58 13.22 5.35
CA THR A 86 5.51 14.55 5.93
C THR A 86 5.34 15.56 4.80
N ALA A 87 4.22 16.28 4.82
CA ALA A 87 3.91 17.32 3.86
C ALA A 87 4.75 18.58 4.12
N SER A 88 4.81 19.49 3.15
CA SER A 88 5.61 20.73 3.23
C SER A 88 5.15 21.68 4.34
N ASP A 89 3.89 21.61 4.76
CA ASP A 89 3.32 22.37 5.88
C ASP A 89 3.61 21.73 7.26
N GLY A 90 4.39 20.65 7.31
CA GLY A 90 4.71 19.89 8.52
C GLY A 90 3.63 18.91 8.95
N THR A 91 2.53 18.77 8.22
CA THR A 91 1.50 17.75 8.46
C THR A 91 2.11 16.36 8.23
N LYS A 92 2.01 15.50 9.25
CA LYS A 92 2.53 14.12 9.18
C LYS A 92 1.38 13.13 9.00
N TYR A 93 1.52 12.23 8.03
CA TYR A 93 0.64 11.11 7.79
C TYR A 93 1.37 9.82 8.17
N VAL A 94 0.70 8.92 8.90
CA VAL A 94 1.27 7.64 9.34
C VAL A 94 0.24 6.54 9.11
N MET A 95 0.66 5.48 8.41
CA MET A 95 -0.13 4.27 8.21
C MET A 95 0.28 3.22 9.25
N GLU A 96 -0.66 2.75 10.02
CA GLU A 96 -0.46 1.71 11.03
C GLU A 96 -1.30 0.47 10.71
N ASN A 97 -0.70 -0.69 10.94
CA ASN A 97 -1.40 -1.97 10.81
C ASN A 97 -1.89 -2.43 12.18
N HIS A 98 -3.20 -2.53 12.33
CA HIS A 98 -3.85 -3.13 13.48
C HIS A 98 -4.52 -4.44 13.07
N PHE A 99 -3.89 -5.57 13.37
CA PHE A 99 -4.43 -6.91 13.14
C PHE A 99 -5.22 -7.02 11.83
N LEU A 100 -4.52 -7.02 10.69
CA LEU A 100 -5.09 -7.10 9.33
C LEU A 100 -5.90 -5.87 8.86
N ARG A 101 -6.01 -4.82 9.64
CA ARG A 101 -6.63 -3.54 9.25
C ARG A 101 -5.58 -2.46 9.16
N GLU A 102 -5.64 -1.68 8.12
CA GLU A 102 -4.79 -0.52 7.91
C GLU A 102 -5.54 0.73 8.35
N ARG A 103 -4.85 1.60 9.09
CA ARG A 103 -5.35 2.89 9.55
C ARG A 103 -4.36 3.98 9.16
N VAL A 104 -4.87 5.06 8.60
CA VAL A 104 -4.06 6.24 8.29
C VAL A 104 -4.44 7.36 9.25
N TYR A 105 -3.45 7.90 9.90
CA TYR A 105 -3.58 9.01 10.84
C TYR A 105 -2.90 10.24 10.28
N ARG A 106 -3.48 11.39 10.58
CA ARG A 106 -2.93 12.71 10.31
C ARG A 106 -2.59 13.40 11.63
N SER A 107 -1.41 14.01 11.71
CA SER A 107 -1.00 14.90 12.82
C SER A 107 -0.52 16.20 12.23
N ARG A 108 -1.16 17.32 12.60
CA ARG A 108 -0.70 18.66 12.26
C ARG A 108 0.19 19.18 13.38
N PRO A 109 1.12 20.12 13.12
CA PRO A 109 2.03 20.66 14.15
C PRO A 109 1.32 21.22 15.39
N SER A 110 0.07 21.68 15.24
CA SER A 110 -0.71 22.33 16.30
C SER A 110 -1.96 21.58 16.74
N SER A 111 -2.16 20.33 16.32
CA SER A 111 -3.36 19.55 16.65
C SER A 111 -3.04 18.12 17.00
N ASP A 112 -3.97 17.50 17.74
CA ASP A 112 -3.91 16.08 18.06
C ASP A 112 -3.96 15.20 16.81
N ARG A 113 -3.57 13.96 17.01
CA ARG A 113 -3.60 12.92 16.00
C ARG A 113 -5.05 12.55 15.64
N GLU A 114 -5.38 12.61 14.37
CA GLU A 114 -6.70 12.35 13.80
C GLU A 114 -6.68 11.09 12.93
N LEU A 115 -7.67 10.21 13.10
CA LEU A 115 -7.88 9.07 12.19
C LEU A 115 -8.60 9.57 10.93
N ILE A 116 -7.95 9.41 9.76
CA ILE A 116 -8.50 9.83 8.46
C ILE A 116 -9.12 8.66 7.71
N PHE A 117 -8.45 7.52 7.72
CA PHE A 117 -8.84 6.35 6.94
C PHE A 117 -8.70 5.09 7.77
N GLU A 118 -9.69 4.22 7.67
CA GLU A 118 -9.62 2.86 8.16
C GLU A 118 -10.08 1.91 7.05
N MET A 119 -9.33 0.82 6.84
CA MET A 119 -9.66 -0.18 5.84
C MET A 119 -11.12 -0.66 6.00
N PRO A 120 -11.92 -0.68 4.93
CA PRO A 120 -13.30 -1.15 4.97
C PRO A 120 -13.43 -2.57 5.55
N LEU A 121 -14.51 -2.81 6.30
CA LEU A 121 -14.74 -4.07 7.01
C LEU A 121 -14.72 -5.28 6.07
N TYR A 122 -15.23 -5.14 4.84
CA TYR A 122 -15.24 -6.25 3.87
C TYR A 122 -13.82 -6.70 3.49
N SER A 123 -12.89 -5.78 3.31
CA SER A 123 -11.48 -6.09 3.01
C SER A 123 -10.82 -6.83 4.17
N TYR A 124 -11.13 -6.44 5.40
CA TYR A 124 -10.70 -7.14 6.61
C TYR A 124 -11.25 -8.57 6.64
N VAL A 125 -12.55 -8.77 6.38
CA VAL A 125 -13.19 -10.09 6.34
C VAL A 125 -12.56 -10.98 5.29
N VAL A 126 -12.30 -10.46 4.09
CA VAL A 126 -11.63 -11.23 3.02
C VAL A 126 -10.22 -11.66 3.43
N ARG A 127 -9.41 -10.75 4.00
CA ARG A 127 -8.08 -11.10 4.52
C ARG A 127 -8.15 -12.16 5.62
N LEU A 128 -9.11 -12.06 6.53
CA LEU A 128 -9.33 -13.03 7.58
C LEU A 128 -9.68 -14.42 7.01
N LEU A 129 -10.59 -14.48 6.04
CA LEU A 129 -10.96 -15.72 5.37
C LEU A 129 -9.76 -16.37 4.65
N MET A 130 -8.89 -15.58 4.01
CA MET A 130 -7.67 -16.11 3.39
C MET A 130 -6.71 -16.70 4.42
N VAL A 131 -6.55 -16.07 5.59
CA VAL A 131 -5.74 -16.61 6.68
C VAL A 131 -6.32 -17.92 7.19
N PHE A 132 -7.64 -17.99 7.39
CA PHE A 132 -8.32 -19.24 7.78
C PHE A 132 -8.16 -20.34 6.74
N ALA A 133 -8.29 -20.03 5.46
CA ALA A 133 -8.08 -20.99 4.38
C ALA A 133 -6.64 -21.54 4.38
N ALA A 134 -5.64 -20.65 4.52
CA ALA A 134 -4.24 -21.04 4.59
C ALA A 134 -3.95 -21.95 5.80
N LEU A 135 -4.48 -21.61 6.99
CA LEU A 135 -4.34 -22.42 8.21
C LEU A 135 -4.98 -23.80 8.03
N ASN A 136 -6.17 -23.88 7.41
CA ASN A 136 -6.81 -25.16 7.13
C ASN A 136 -5.96 -26.03 6.18
N MET A 137 -5.36 -25.44 5.13
CA MET A 137 -4.45 -26.19 4.25
C MET A 137 -3.26 -26.78 5.02
N VAL A 138 -2.63 -25.99 5.90
CA VAL A 138 -1.49 -26.45 6.71
C VAL A 138 -1.86 -27.59 7.67
N ILE A 139 -3.09 -27.61 8.18
CA ILE A 139 -3.55 -28.63 9.14
C ILE A 139 -4.12 -29.85 8.40
N ILE A 140 -4.99 -29.65 7.42
CA ILE A 140 -5.76 -30.72 6.76
C ILE A 140 -4.88 -31.56 5.84
N ILE A 141 -4.00 -30.94 5.06
CA ILE A 141 -3.15 -31.67 4.10
C ILE A 141 -2.25 -32.70 4.80
N PRO A 142 -1.51 -32.39 5.88
CA PRO A 142 -0.73 -33.38 6.60
C PRO A 142 -1.57 -34.51 7.17
N ILE A 143 -2.78 -34.23 7.68
CA ILE A 143 -3.70 -35.27 8.20
C ILE A 143 -4.10 -36.27 7.11
N PHE A 144 -4.43 -35.77 5.91
CA PHE A 144 -4.75 -36.63 4.76
C PHE A 144 -3.55 -37.46 4.30
N ILE A 145 -2.36 -36.87 4.26
CA ILE A 145 -1.13 -37.56 3.90
C ILE A 145 -0.85 -38.69 4.91
N ILE A 146 -0.91 -38.39 6.20
CA ILE A 146 -0.66 -39.39 7.28
C ILE A 146 -1.68 -40.51 7.23
N LYS A 147 -2.99 -40.23 7.01
CA LYS A 147 -4.02 -41.25 6.85
C LYS A 147 -3.81 -42.09 5.59
N GLY A 148 -3.46 -41.48 4.46
CA GLY A 148 -3.17 -42.18 3.21
C GLY A 148 -2.00 -43.14 3.36
N VAL A 149 -0.89 -42.67 3.96
CA VAL A 149 0.29 -43.53 4.21
C VAL A 149 -0.05 -44.70 5.16
N LYS A 150 -0.80 -44.44 6.27
CA LYS A 150 -1.22 -45.56 7.17
C LYS A 150 -2.08 -46.59 6.47
N ASN A 151 -2.96 -46.22 5.55
CA ASN A 151 -3.77 -47.18 4.80
C ASN A 151 -2.96 -47.99 3.78
N TYR A 152 -1.92 -47.37 3.19
CA TYR A 152 -1.03 -48.04 2.24
C TYR A 152 -0.19 -49.14 2.91
N PHE A 153 0.24 -48.97 4.14
CA PHE A 153 1.01 -49.98 4.88
C PHE A 153 0.16 -51.02 5.63
N LYS A 154 -1.17 -50.94 5.55
CA LYS A 154 -2.08 -51.95 6.14
C LYS A 154 -2.57 -53.01 5.18
N ASN A 155 -2.34 -52.84 3.88
CA ASN A 155 -2.59 -53.82 2.82
C ASN A 155 -1.27 -54.46 2.39
#